data_24bd6a1e74f47b7f820026c4437ed3ec
#
_entry.id   24bd6a1e74f47b7f820026c4437ed3ec
#
_cell.length_a   1.000
_cell.length_b   1.000
_cell.length_c   1.000
_cell.angle_alpha   90.00
_cell.angle_beta   90.00
_cell.angle_gamma   90.00
#
_symmetry.space_group_name_H-M   'P 1'
#
loop_
_entity.id
_entity.type
_entity.pdbx_description
1 polymer ?
#
loop_
_entity_poly.entity_id
_entity_poly.type
_entity_poly.pdbx_seq_one_letter_code
_entity_poly.pdbx_strand_id
1 'polypeptide(L)'
;DAIEQEKGKLAGQVETLNGKLSELENLKSDLEKELLELKRPAGGAQNKLATEHKEAFVGFLRKGREDGLRDLERKALQVGTDEDGGYAVPEALDRNILTLLKDEVVMRQEATVISVGGSDYKKLVNLGGTASGWVGETDARSQTATSKLGLIEPFMGEIYGNPQATQKMLDDAFFNVEAWINSELATEFAEQEEIAFTTGDGTKKPKGFLAYESTDETDKVRAFGKLQHIVSGEATAVTADAIIKLIYTLRKAHRTGAKFMMNNNSLFAIRLLKDSEGNYLWRPGLELGQPSSLAGYAIAENEQMPDIAADAKAIAFGNFKRGYTIVDRIGTRILRDPYTNKPFVGFYTTKRTGGMLVDSQAIKLLKIAAA
;
A
#
# COMPACT_ATOMS: atom_id res chain seq x y z
N ASP A 1 -9.33 40.68 59.16
CA ASP A 1 -7.99 39.96 59.23
C ASP A 1 -7.86 38.75 58.33
N ALA A 2 -8.86 37.83 58.22
CA ALA A 2 -8.72 36.65 57.31
C ALA A 2 -8.75 37.01 55.81
N ILE A 3 -9.55 38.03 55.42
CA ILE A 3 -9.68 38.50 54.05
C ILE A 3 -8.42 39.27 53.58
N GLU A 4 -7.75 39.97 54.48
CA GLU A 4 -6.49 40.63 54.17
C GLU A 4 -5.31 39.66 53.99
N GLN A 5 -5.31 38.56 54.76
CA GLN A 5 -4.32 37.51 54.58
C GLN A 5 -4.52 36.73 53.26
N GLU A 6 -5.75 36.48 52.83
CA GLU A 6 -6.03 35.87 51.53
C GLU A 6 -5.67 36.81 50.36
N LYS A 7 -5.96 38.10 50.47
CA LYS A 7 -5.53 39.11 49.48
C LYS A 7 -4.01 39.14 49.34
N GLY A 8 -3.27 39.07 50.44
CA GLY A 8 -1.81 39.02 50.43
C GLY A 8 -1.26 37.77 49.75
N LYS A 9 -1.91 36.59 49.98
CA LYS A 9 -1.54 35.33 49.29
C LYS A 9 -1.85 35.37 47.80
N LEU A 10 -2.98 35.91 47.40
CA LEU A 10 -3.37 36.06 46.00
C LEU A 10 -2.44 37.06 45.27
N ALA A 11 -2.08 38.18 45.90
CA ALA A 11 -1.12 39.12 45.32
C ALA A 11 0.25 38.49 45.10
N GLY A 12 0.75 37.69 46.04
CA GLY A 12 2.02 36.94 45.86
C GLY A 12 1.92 35.86 44.80
N GLN A 13 0.76 35.22 44.61
CA GLN A 13 0.55 34.26 43.52
C GLN A 13 0.48 34.95 42.15
N VAL A 14 -0.12 36.11 42.05
CA VAL A 14 -0.16 36.92 40.82
C VAL A 14 1.24 37.38 40.42
N GLU A 15 2.04 37.80 41.40
CA GLU A 15 3.44 38.23 41.16
C GLU A 15 4.32 37.06 40.70
N THR A 16 4.17 35.88 41.31
CA THR A 16 4.88 34.67 40.86
C THR A 16 4.41 34.17 39.49
N LEU A 17 3.13 34.29 39.16
CA LEU A 17 2.60 33.98 37.82
C LEU A 17 3.11 34.96 36.75
N ASN A 18 3.15 36.27 37.06
CA ASN A 18 3.71 37.26 36.14
C ASN A 18 5.22 37.06 35.90
N GLY A 19 5.96 36.65 36.94
CA GLY A 19 7.36 36.28 36.81
C GLY A 19 7.54 35.08 35.86
N LYS A 20 6.75 34.02 36.03
CA LYS A 20 6.78 32.86 35.12
C LYS A 20 6.36 33.19 33.68
N LEU A 21 5.41 34.10 33.50
CA LEU A 21 4.95 34.57 32.21
C LEU A 21 6.06 35.31 31.47
N SER A 22 6.80 36.18 32.15
CA SER A 22 7.96 36.87 31.62
C SER A 22 9.11 35.90 31.24
N GLU A 23 9.36 34.87 32.07
CA GLU A 23 10.32 33.82 31.75
C GLU A 23 9.92 33.00 30.51
N LEU A 24 8.65 32.64 30.37
CA LEU A 24 8.11 31.93 29.22
C LEU A 24 8.18 32.78 27.93
N GLU A 25 7.94 34.10 28.02
CA GLU A 25 8.07 35.00 26.88
C GLU A 25 9.52 35.13 26.42
N ASN A 26 10.46 35.18 27.35
CA ASN A 26 11.89 35.19 27.04
C ASN A 26 12.34 33.87 26.40
N LEU A 27 11.92 32.72 26.95
CA LEU A 27 12.23 31.40 26.41
C LEU A 27 11.64 31.22 24.99
N LYS A 28 10.43 31.73 24.76
CA LYS A 28 9.82 31.73 23.43
C LYS A 28 10.63 32.57 22.44
N SER A 29 11.06 33.75 22.83
CA SER A 29 11.93 34.63 22.01
C SER A 29 13.25 33.97 21.67
N ASP A 30 13.87 33.27 22.61
CA ASP A 30 15.12 32.57 22.39
C ASP A 30 14.97 31.34 21.51
N LEU A 31 13.91 30.58 21.69
CA LEU A 31 13.54 29.47 20.78
C LEU A 31 13.22 29.96 19.36
N GLU A 32 12.56 31.11 19.22
CA GLU A 32 12.29 31.71 17.90
C GLU A 32 13.61 32.15 17.21
N LYS A 33 14.58 32.65 17.97
CA LYS A 33 15.94 33.00 17.46
C LYS A 33 16.71 31.75 17.05
N GLU A 34 16.72 30.71 17.86
CA GLU A 34 17.35 29.41 17.51
C GLU A 34 16.70 28.78 16.27
N LEU A 35 15.39 28.87 16.15
CA LEU A 35 14.65 28.35 14.99
C LEU A 35 14.95 29.16 13.72
N LEU A 36 15.21 30.47 13.86
CA LEU A 36 15.68 31.32 12.77
C LEU A 36 17.15 31.02 12.39
N GLU A 37 17.99 30.67 13.34
CA GLU A 37 19.37 30.25 13.09
C GLU A 37 19.45 28.86 12.45
N LEU A 38 18.65 27.92 12.88
CA LEU A 38 18.52 26.58 12.27
C LEU A 38 17.90 26.62 10.85
N LYS A 39 17.08 27.62 10.56
CA LYS A 39 16.54 27.86 9.20
C LYS A 39 17.49 28.60 8.28
N ARG A 40 18.63 29.07 8.78
CA ARG A 40 19.70 29.60 7.93
C ARG A 40 20.43 28.46 7.24
N PRO A 41 20.36 28.34 5.90
CA PRO A 41 21.17 27.35 5.20
C PRO A 41 22.66 27.71 5.44
N ALA A 42 23.41 26.74 5.91
CA ALA A 42 24.87 26.85 6.01
C ALA A 42 25.44 26.89 4.59
N GLY A 43 25.60 28.06 4.03
CA GLY A 43 26.14 28.27 2.68
C GLY A 43 26.00 29.73 2.24
N GLY A 44 26.83 30.61 2.82
CA GLY A 44 26.87 32.01 2.46
C GLY A 44 27.34 32.21 1.02
N ALA A 45 26.87 33.24 0.37
CA ALA A 45 27.18 33.81 -0.95
C ALA A 45 26.63 33.06 -2.19
N GLN A 46 26.79 31.74 -2.33
CA GLN A 46 26.25 31.02 -3.50
C GLN A 46 24.71 30.92 -3.51
N ASN A 47 24.09 30.76 -2.34
CA ASN A 47 22.63 30.71 -2.24
C ASN A 47 21.95 32.08 -2.46
N LYS A 48 22.64 33.16 -2.19
CA LYS A 48 22.09 34.50 -2.38
C LYS A 48 21.99 34.88 -3.85
N LEU A 49 23.01 34.56 -4.63
CA LEU A 49 23.04 34.76 -6.09
C LEU A 49 21.99 33.90 -6.80
N ALA A 50 21.80 32.64 -6.38
CA ALA A 50 20.78 31.72 -6.94
C ALA A 50 19.36 32.21 -6.63
N THR A 51 19.15 32.81 -5.45
CA THR A 51 17.80 33.33 -5.09
C THR A 51 17.50 34.63 -5.84
N GLU A 52 18.51 35.53 -5.97
CA GLU A 52 18.39 36.78 -6.74
C GLU A 52 18.17 36.51 -8.23
N HIS A 53 18.84 35.49 -8.81
CA HIS A 53 18.66 35.08 -10.19
C HIS A 53 17.25 34.49 -10.42
N LYS A 54 16.77 33.66 -9.49
CA LYS A 54 15.42 33.08 -9.55
C LYS A 54 14.33 34.14 -9.47
N GLU A 55 14.49 35.14 -8.63
CA GLU A 55 13.53 36.26 -8.52
C GLU A 55 13.55 37.15 -9.76
N ALA A 56 14.72 37.44 -10.32
CA ALA A 56 14.86 38.19 -11.57
C ALA A 56 14.26 37.44 -12.76
N PHE A 57 14.48 36.12 -12.84
CA PHE A 57 13.92 35.28 -13.90
C PHE A 57 12.39 35.13 -13.81
N VAL A 58 11.82 34.98 -12.63
CA VAL A 58 10.38 34.99 -12.41
C VAL A 58 9.77 36.37 -12.74
N GLY A 59 10.51 37.45 -12.47
CA GLY A 59 10.16 38.82 -12.84
C GLY A 59 10.12 38.99 -14.36
N PHE A 60 11.09 38.43 -15.08
CA PHE A 60 11.15 38.40 -16.54
C PHE A 60 9.97 37.63 -17.15
N LEU A 61 9.68 36.42 -16.68
CA LEU A 61 8.57 35.60 -17.15
C LEU A 61 7.19 36.25 -16.93
N ARG A 62 7.03 37.01 -15.83
CA ARG A 62 5.74 37.63 -15.50
C ARG A 62 5.52 39.02 -16.14
N LYS A 63 6.58 39.78 -16.37
CA LYS A 63 6.48 41.20 -16.74
C LYS A 63 7.28 41.59 -18.00
N GLY A 64 8.07 40.67 -18.56
CA GLY A 64 8.94 40.94 -19.70
C GLY A 64 10.05 41.96 -19.43
N ARG A 65 10.45 42.20 -18.17
CA ARG A 65 11.50 43.12 -17.79
C ARG A 65 12.83 42.40 -17.63
N GLU A 66 13.83 42.84 -18.37
CA GLU A 66 15.20 42.29 -18.33
C GLU A 66 16.10 42.94 -17.24
N ASP A 67 15.51 43.70 -16.32
CA ASP A 67 16.26 44.49 -15.33
C ASP A 67 17.11 43.59 -14.41
N GLY A 68 18.42 43.63 -14.56
CA GLY A 68 19.39 42.90 -13.72
C GLY A 68 19.63 41.42 -14.10
N LEU A 69 18.86 40.82 -14.99
CA LEU A 69 19.03 39.42 -15.38
C LEU A 69 20.37 39.21 -16.12
N ARG A 70 20.70 40.08 -17.08
CA ARG A 70 21.99 40.05 -17.84
C ARG A 70 23.21 40.23 -16.98
N ASP A 71 23.13 41.04 -15.92
CA ASP A 71 24.26 41.27 -15.00
C ASP A 71 24.49 40.10 -14.04
N LEU A 72 23.40 39.40 -13.67
CA LEU A 72 23.43 38.16 -12.89
C LEU A 72 23.93 36.97 -13.72
N GLU A 73 23.52 36.88 -14.97
CA GLU A 73 24.00 35.88 -15.94
C GLU A 73 25.50 36.09 -16.26
N ARG A 74 25.96 37.34 -16.42
CA ARG A 74 27.38 37.64 -16.61
C ARG A 74 28.26 37.29 -15.41
N LYS A 75 27.75 37.41 -14.20
CA LYS A 75 28.45 36.97 -12.96
C LYS A 75 28.45 35.44 -12.82
N ALA A 76 27.46 34.76 -13.31
CA ALA A 76 27.39 33.28 -13.36
C ALA A 76 28.33 32.69 -14.43
N LEU A 77 28.52 33.39 -15.58
CA LEU A 77 29.41 32.99 -16.68
C LEU A 77 30.91 33.10 -16.35
N GLN A 78 31.30 33.77 -15.27
CA GLN A 78 32.71 33.86 -14.85
C GLN A 78 33.21 32.66 -14.01
N VAL A 79 32.39 31.68 -13.73
CA VAL A 79 32.70 30.52 -12.86
C VAL A 79 32.77 29.18 -13.62
N GLY A 80 32.74 29.17 -14.91
CA GLY A 80 32.93 27.92 -15.66
C GLY A 80 32.99 28.14 -17.16
N THR A 81 34.16 27.88 -17.73
CA THR A 81 34.39 27.83 -19.15
C THR A 81 33.62 26.62 -19.76
N ASP A 82 32.50 26.92 -20.44
CA ASP A 82 31.99 26.05 -21.50
C ASP A 82 31.49 26.91 -22.66
N GLU A 83 32.09 26.73 -23.83
CA GLU A 83 31.95 27.55 -25.04
C GLU A 83 30.64 27.29 -25.82
N ASP A 84 29.71 26.47 -25.33
CA ASP A 84 28.41 26.22 -25.97
C ASP A 84 27.27 26.65 -25.07
N GLY A 85 26.60 27.74 -25.48
CA GLY A 85 25.49 28.39 -24.79
C GLY A 85 24.31 27.48 -24.47
N GLY A 86 24.47 26.55 -23.58
CA GLY A 86 23.39 25.83 -22.91
C GLY A 86 22.78 26.73 -21.83
N TYR A 87 21.49 27.01 -21.96
CA TYR A 87 20.72 27.63 -20.88
C TYR A 87 21.04 26.94 -19.56
N ALA A 88 21.65 27.64 -18.63
CA ALA A 88 21.86 27.17 -17.26
C ALA A 88 20.49 27.10 -16.59
N VAL A 89 19.83 25.96 -16.75
CA VAL A 89 18.67 25.59 -15.93
C VAL A 89 19.17 25.53 -14.49
N PRO A 90 18.54 26.23 -13.52
CA PRO A 90 19.02 26.22 -12.14
C PRO A 90 19.14 24.77 -11.66
N GLU A 91 20.33 24.37 -11.24
CA GLU A 91 20.66 23.00 -10.75
C GLU A 91 19.66 22.43 -9.72
N ALA A 92 18.93 23.33 -9.05
CA ALA A 92 17.92 22.97 -8.07
C ALA A 92 16.62 22.38 -8.66
N LEU A 93 16.33 22.55 -9.98
CA LEU A 93 15.12 22.03 -10.64
C LEU A 93 15.35 20.64 -11.22
N ASP A 94 16.57 20.28 -11.60
CA ASP A 94 16.90 18.99 -12.23
C ASP A 94 17.23 17.87 -11.25
N ARG A 95 17.33 18.16 -9.94
CA ARG A 95 17.66 17.17 -8.91
C ARG A 95 16.48 16.32 -8.44
N ASN A 96 15.25 16.72 -8.73
CA ASN A 96 14.07 15.97 -8.34
C ASN A 96 13.57 15.12 -9.51
N ILE A 97 13.88 13.82 -9.46
CA ILE A 97 13.25 12.85 -10.34
C ILE A 97 11.79 12.72 -9.94
N LEU A 98 10.88 13.07 -10.85
CA LEU A 98 9.46 12.85 -10.64
C LEU A 98 9.18 11.35 -10.77
N THR A 99 9.02 10.69 -9.64
CA THR A 99 8.61 9.29 -9.62
C THR A 99 7.09 9.23 -9.76
N LEU A 100 6.60 8.54 -10.77
CA LEU A 100 5.18 8.26 -10.91
C LEU A 100 4.77 7.27 -9.80
N LEU A 101 3.64 7.56 -9.14
CA LEU A 101 3.07 6.64 -8.19
C LEU A 101 2.56 5.40 -8.94
N LYS A 102 2.95 4.23 -8.47
CA LYS A 102 2.41 2.95 -8.91
C LYS A 102 1.36 2.48 -7.90
N ASP A 103 0.57 1.50 -8.32
CA ASP A 103 -0.48 0.94 -7.48
C ASP A 103 0.06 0.40 -6.15
N GLU A 104 -0.69 0.66 -5.08
CA GLU A 104 -0.32 0.21 -3.74
C GLU A 104 -0.46 -1.30 -3.59
N VAL A 105 0.47 -1.93 -2.87
CA VAL A 105 0.45 -3.39 -2.64
C VAL A 105 -0.49 -3.74 -1.51
N VAL A 106 -1.72 -4.07 -1.85
CA VAL A 106 -2.81 -4.32 -0.90
C VAL A 106 -2.72 -5.70 -0.26
N MET A 107 -2.35 -6.73 -1.03
CA MET A 107 -2.32 -8.11 -0.53
C MET A 107 -1.34 -8.31 0.63
N ARG A 108 -0.20 -7.62 0.64
CA ARG A 108 0.74 -7.69 1.77
C ARG A 108 0.23 -7.03 3.05
N GLN A 109 -0.63 -6.03 2.91
CA GLN A 109 -1.25 -5.35 4.06
C GLN A 109 -2.39 -6.19 4.64
N GLU A 110 -3.15 -6.86 3.79
CA GLU A 110 -4.36 -7.59 4.18
C GLU A 110 -4.13 -9.06 4.54
N ALA A 111 -3.14 -9.72 3.93
CA ALA A 111 -2.81 -11.13 4.19
C ALA A 111 -1.83 -11.30 5.36
N THR A 112 -1.67 -12.53 5.81
CA THR A 112 -0.61 -12.87 6.79
C THR A 112 0.71 -13.09 6.06
N VAL A 113 1.75 -12.35 6.44
CA VAL A 113 3.11 -12.51 5.90
C VAL A 113 3.97 -13.27 6.89
N ILE A 114 4.65 -14.33 6.42
CA ILE A 114 5.56 -15.16 7.21
C ILE A 114 6.91 -15.21 6.51
N SER A 115 7.98 -15.00 7.25
CA SER A 115 9.35 -15.17 6.76
C SER A 115 9.91 -16.52 7.17
N VAL A 116 10.47 -17.28 6.21
CA VAL A 116 11.03 -18.62 6.43
C VAL A 116 12.48 -18.71 5.94
N GLY A 117 13.30 -19.45 6.65
CA GLY A 117 14.70 -19.66 6.29
C GLY A 117 14.92 -20.79 5.28
N GLY A 118 14.02 -21.78 5.20
CA GLY A 118 14.08 -22.93 4.32
C GLY A 118 13.15 -22.84 3.10
N SER A 119 13.33 -23.75 2.12
CA SER A 119 12.44 -23.87 0.97
C SER A 119 11.18 -24.70 1.24
N ASP A 120 11.23 -25.57 2.25
CA ASP A 120 10.23 -26.62 2.48
C ASP A 120 9.24 -26.21 3.58
N TYR A 121 8.59 -25.08 3.38
CA TYR A 121 7.54 -24.67 4.32
C TYR A 121 6.25 -25.45 4.04
N LYS A 122 5.79 -26.17 5.06
CA LYS A 122 4.54 -26.94 5.02
C LYS A 122 3.69 -26.57 6.21
N LYS A 123 2.41 -26.35 5.99
CA LYS A 123 1.45 -26.02 7.05
C LYS A 123 0.40 -27.11 7.18
N LEU A 124 0.25 -27.65 8.39
CA LEU A 124 -0.83 -28.55 8.73
C LEU A 124 -2.11 -27.75 9.00
N VAL A 125 -3.19 -28.17 8.38
CA VAL A 125 -4.53 -27.56 8.55
C VAL A 125 -5.50 -28.65 8.98
N ASN A 126 -6.30 -28.34 9.98
CA ASN A 126 -7.38 -29.23 10.42
C ASN A 126 -8.56 -29.07 9.46
N LEU A 127 -8.90 -30.13 8.74
CA LEU A 127 -10.02 -30.18 7.80
C LEU A 127 -11.37 -30.44 8.50
N GLY A 128 -11.37 -30.65 9.81
CA GLY A 128 -12.55 -31.00 10.58
C GLY A 128 -12.98 -32.46 10.37
N GLY A 129 -14.22 -32.74 10.62
CA GLY A 129 -14.83 -34.08 10.44
C GLY A 129 -15.02 -34.84 11.74
N THR A 130 -14.70 -34.29 12.90
CA THR A 130 -15.06 -34.88 14.20
C THR A 130 -16.57 -34.82 14.35
N ALA A 131 -17.19 -35.96 14.59
CA ALA A 131 -18.63 -36.08 14.88
C ALA A 131 -18.84 -36.28 16.38
N SER A 132 -19.90 -35.71 16.90
CA SER A 132 -20.40 -35.96 18.27
C SER A 132 -21.91 -36.17 18.24
N GLY A 133 -22.44 -36.93 19.19
CA GLY A 133 -23.86 -37.18 19.33
C GLY A 133 -24.31 -37.18 20.78
N TRP A 134 -25.59 -36.95 21.01
CA TRP A 134 -26.22 -37.13 22.31
C TRP A 134 -26.68 -38.55 22.47
N VAL A 135 -26.50 -39.12 23.65
CA VAL A 135 -26.90 -40.51 23.96
C VAL A 135 -27.69 -40.53 25.26
N GLY A 136 -28.65 -41.38 25.38
CA GLY A 136 -29.33 -41.68 26.61
C GLY A 136 -28.45 -42.51 27.53
N GLU A 137 -28.92 -42.75 28.76
CA GLU A 137 -28.16 -43.44 29.80
C GLU A 137 -27.86 -44.90 29.40
N THR A 138 -28.75 -45.55 28.70
CA THR A 138 -28.68 -46.99 28.32
C THR A 138 -28.33 -47.21 26.85
N ASP A 139 -28.13 -46.14 26.05
CA ASP A 139 -27.90 -46.25 24.62
C ASP A 139 -26.45 -46.72 24.31
N ALA A 140 -26.34 -47.49 23.24
CA ALA A 140 -25.03 -47.92 22.72
C ALA A 140 -24.26 -46.72 22.14
N ARG A 141 -22.98 -46.62 22.48
CA ARG A 141 -22.07 -45.55 21.99
C ARG A 141 -21.27 -46.11 20.82
N SER A 142 -21.64 -45.72 19.61
CA SER A 142 -20.89 -46.06 18.41
C SER A 142 -19.68 -45.16 18.20
N GLN A 143 -18.66 -45.66 17.53
CA GLN A 143 -17.48 -44.89 17.18
C GLN A 143 -17.86 -43.72 16.29
N THR A 144 -17.38 -42.51 16.63
CA THR A 144 -17.60 -41.29 15.85
C THR A 144 -16.39 -40.99 14.96
N ALA A 145 -16.63 -40.24 13.87
CA ALA A 145 -15.55 -39.83 12.97
C ALA A 145 -14.52 -38.95 13.66
N THR A 146 -13.25 -39.13 13.28
CA THR A 146 -12.11 -38.33 13.77
C THR A 146 -11.73 -37.23 12.78
N SER A 147 -11.22 -36.08 13.27
CA SER A 147 -10.73 -35.00 12.43
C SER A 147 -9.64 -35.46 11.47
N LYS A 148 -9.68 -34.94 10.24
CA LYS A 148 -8.64 -35.15 9.23
C LYS A 148 -7.71 -33.95 9.20
N LEU A 149 -6.42 -34.24 9.03
CA LEU A 149 -5.39 -33.21 8.82
C LEU A 149 -5.05 -33.14 7.33
N GLY A 150 -4.96 -31.94 6.80
CA GLY A 150 -4.45 -31.65 5.47
C GLY A 150 -3.08 -30.99 5.55
N LEU A 151 -2.23 -31.24 4.57
CA LEU A 151 -0.94 -30.58 4.39
C LEU A 151 -1.04 -29.60 3.25
N ILE A 152 -0.65 -28.34 3.46
CA ILE A 152 -0.59 -27.30 2.44
C ILE A 152 0.85 -26.88 2.26
N GLU A 153 1.27 -26.80 1.02
CA GLU A 153 2.60 -26.36 0.62
C GLU A 153 2.46 -25.21 -0.40
N PRO A 154 3.06 -24.02 -0.15
CA PRO A 154 3.07 -22.94 -1.11
C PRO A 154 4.07 -23.21 -2.23
N PHE A 155 3.71 -22.92 -3.46
CA PHE A 155 4.69 -22.83 -4.52
C PHE A 155 5.55 -21.58 -4.30
N MET A 156 6.86 -21.74 -4.20
CA MET A 156 7.82 -20.64 -4.01
C MET A 156 8.32 -20.17 -5.36
N GLY A 157 7.76 -19.07 -5.85
CA GLY A 157 8.22 -18.40 -7.07
C GLY A 157 9.47 -17.56 -6.82
N GLU A 158 10.30 -17.44 -7.86
CA GLU A 158 11.44 -16.52 -7.87
C GLU A 158 11.18 -15.41 -8.86
N ILE A 159 11.15 -14.16 -8.34
CA ILE A 159 11.10 -12.95 -9.16
C ILE A 159 12.51 -12.40 -9.31
N TYR A 160 12.87 -11.92 -10.50
CA TYR A 160 14.16 -11.32 -10.77
C TYR A 160 14.03 -10.04 -11.57
N GLY A 161 15.00 -9.16 -11.38
CA GLY A 161 15.24 -7.99 -12.22
C GLY A 161 16.73 -7.85 -12.50
N ASN A 162 17.07 -7.43 -13.70
CA ASN A 162 18.48 -7.25 -14.11
C ASN A 162 18.65 -5.96 -14.93
N PRO A 163 18.35 -4.78 -14.35
CA PRO A 163 18.63 -3.52 -15.01
C PRO A 163 20.13 -3.30 -15.13
N GLN A 164 20.54 -2.57 -16.17
CA GLN A 164 21.93 -2.25 -16.45
C GLN A 164 22.10 -0.74 -16.61
N ALA A 165 23.20 -0.21 -16.08
CA ALA A 165 23.62 1.16 -16.27
C ALA A 165 25.06 1.20 -16.78
N THR A 166 25.42 2.18 -17.59
CA THR A 166 26.82 2.34 -18.00
C THR A 166 27.66 2.86 -16.85
N GLN A 167 28.94 2.44 -16.78
CA GLN A 167 29.85 2.93 -15.75
C GLN A 167 29.94 4.47 -15.79
N LYS A 168 29.97 5.05 -16.98
CA LYS A 168 29.98 6.50 -17.17
C LYS A 168 28.75 7.18 -16.55
N MET A 169 27.55 6.60 -16.71
CA MET A 169 26.34 7.13 -16.08
C MET A 169 26.41 7.06 -14.55
N LEU A 170 27.02 6.00 -14.00
CA LEU A 170 27.20 5.85 -12.57
C LEU A 170 28.18 6.89 -11.98
N ASP A 171 29.22 7.25 -12.76
CA ASP A 171 30.27 8.16 -12.34
C ASP A 171 29.86 9.64 -12.53
N ASP A 172 29.16 9.96 -13.62
CA ASP A 172 28.86 11.34 -14.04
C ASP A 172 27.46 11.85 -13.60
N ALA A 173 26.58 10.95 -13.10
CA ALA A 173 25.22 11.33 -12.73
C ALA A 173 25.19 12.23 -11.49
N PHE A 174 24.38 13.28 -11.54
CA PHE A 174 24.18 14.23 -10.43
C PHE A 174 23.35 13.64 -9.27
N PHE A 175 22.81 12.44 -9.42
CA PHE A 175 22.02 11.71 -8.42
C PHE A 175 22.54 10.28 -8.25
N ASN A 176 22.16 9.64 -7.15
CA ASN A 176 22.55 8.25 -6.91
C ASN A 176 21.75 7.28 -7.78
N VAL A 177 22.30 6.90 -8.93
CA VAL A 177 21.69 6.00 -9.91
C VAL A 177 21.41 4.61 -9.31
N GLU A 178 22.31 4.11 -8.47
CA GLU A 178 22.15 2.80 -7.82
C GLU A 178 20.95 2.79 -6.87
N ALA A 179 20.80 3.82 -6.03
CA ALA A 179 19.67 3.96 -5.14
C ALA A 179 18.34 4.11 -5.92
N TRP A 180 18.35 4.85 -7.02
CA TRP A 180 17.20 5.00 -7.89
C TRP A 180 16.79 3.68 -8.55
N ILE A 181 17.74 2.94 -9.16
CA ILE A 181 17.47 1.62 -9.75
C ILE A 181 16.90 0.65 -8.71
N ASN A 182 17.46 0.64 -7.50
CA ASN A 182 16.97 -0.24 -6.43
C ASN A 182 15.54 0.13 -6.00
N SER A 183 15.21 1.42 -5.96
CA SER A 183 13.85 1.89 -5.67
C SER A 183 12.85 1.47 -6.76
N GLU A 184 13.20 1.65 -8.02
CA GLU A 184 12.36 1.24 -9.16
C GLU A 184 12.14 -0.28 -9.18
N LEU A 185 13.19 -1.07 -8.93
CA LEU A 185 13.09 -2.52 -8.84
C LEU A 185 12.19 -2.97 -7.68
N ALA A 186 12.29 -2.30 -6.52
CA ALA A 186 11.44 -2.62 -5.38
C ALA A 186 9.96 -2.37 -5.69
N THR A 187 9.66 -1.28 -6.38
CA THR A 187 8.30 -0.93 -6.82
C THR A 187 7.77 -1.93 -7.85
N GLU A 188 8.58 -2.28 -8.84
CA GLU A 188 8.21 -3.27 -9.86
C GLU A 188 7.97 -4.66 -9.26
N PHE A 189 8.83 -5.08 -8.31
CA PHE A 189 8.64 -6.35 -7.61
C PHE A 189 7.36 -6.37 -6.79
N ALA A 190 7.03 -5.26 -6.16
CA ALA A 190 5.81 -5.11 -5.40
C ALA A 190 4.56 -5.27 -6.29
N GLU A 191 4.54 -4.65 -7.46
CA GLU A 191 3.47 -4.78 -8.45
C GLU A 191 3.34 -6.22 -8.98
N GLN A 192 4.45 -6.85 -9.36
CA GLN A 192 4.44 -8.24 -9.83
C GLN A 192 4.01 -9.23 -8.74
N GLU A 193 4.34 -8.97 -7.49
CA GLU A 193 3.86 -9.76 -6.35
C GLU A 193 2.35 -9.61 -6.16
N GLU A 194 1.81 -8.39 -6.29
CA GLU A 194 0.37 -8.14 -6.17
C GLU A 194 -0.40 -8.89 -7.25
N ILE A 195 0.07 -8.83 -8.50
CA ILE A 195 -0.49 -9.62 -9.62
C ILE A 195 -0.45 -11.12 -9.28
N ALA A 196 0.70 -11.60 -8.79
CA ALA A 196 0.87 -13.02 -8.49
C ALA A 196 -0.03 -13.48 -7.32
N PHE A 197 -0.18 -12.71 -6.26
CA PHE A 197 -1.01 -13.07 -5.11
C PHE A 197 -2.51 -12.97 -5.40
N THR A 198 -2.91 -12.14 -6.36
CA THR A 198 -4.30 -11.97 -6.77
C THR A 198 -4.70 -13.00 -7.83
N THR A 199 -4.01 -13.04 -8.96
CA THR A 199 -4.40 -13.82 -10.16
C THR A 199 -3.39 -14.90 -10.57
N GLY A 200 -2.26 -15.01 -9.88
CA GLY A 200 -1.19 -15.97 -10.24
C GLY A 200 -1.67 -17.41 -10.35
N ASP A 201 -1.22 -18.12 -11.37
CA ASP A 201 -1.63 -19.49 -11.71
C ASP A 201 -0.94 -20.59 -10.87
N GLY A 202 0.11 -20.25 -10.12
CA GLY A 202 0.89 -21.23 -9.35
C GLY A 202 1.94 -21.96 -10.18
N THR A 203 2.20 -21.51 -11.42
CA THR A 203 3.24 -22.06 -12.30
C THR A 203 4.37 -21.05 -12.40
N LYS A 204 5.54 -21.33 -11.87
CA LYS A 204 6.71 -20.43 -11.76
C LYS A 204 6.47 -19.17 -10.90
N LYS A 205 5.24 -18.87 -10.52
CA LYS A 205 4.83 -17.75 -9.66
C LYS A 205 3.87 -18.22 -8.57
N PRO A 206 3.72 -17.48 -7.46
CA PRO A 206 2.78 -17.83 -6.41
C PRO A 206 1.36 -18.05 -6.94
N LYS A 207 0.59 -18.93 -6.27
CA LYS A 207 -0.80 -19.16 -6.62
C LYS A 207 -1.67 -18.12 -5.96
N GLY A 208 -2.26 -17.23 -6.75
CA GLY A 208 -3.17 -16.19 -6.32
C GLY A 208 -4.50 -16.75 -5.81
N PHE A 209 -5.18 -16.03 -4.94
CA PHE A 209 -6.42 -16.53 -4.35
C PHE A 209 -7.56 -16.71 -5.38
N LEU A 210 -7.58 -15.92 -6.48
CA LEU A 210 -8.57 -16.07 -7.56
C LEU A 210 -8.34 -17.29 -8.45
N ALA A 211 -7.11 -17.83 -8.48
CA ALA A 211 -6.76 -19.00 -9.28
C ALA A 211 -7.21 -20.34 -8.65
N TYR A 212 -7.68 -20.29 -7.41
CA TYR A 212 -8.30 -21.48 -6.81
C TYR A 212 -9.65 -21.76 -7.43
N GLU A 213 -9.97 -23.04 -7.52
CA GLU A 213 -11.29 -23.47 -7.98
C GLU A 213 -12.38 -22.86 -7.10
N SER A 214 -13.46 -22.42 -7.72
CA SER A 214 -14.62 -21.88 -7.02
C SER A 214 -15.89 -22.66 -7.35
N THR A 215 -16.73 -22.87 -6.34
CA THR A 215 -18.01 -23.57 -6.43
C THR A 215 -19.09 -22.77 -5.70
N ASP A 216 -20.31 -22.98 -6.03
CA ASP A 216 -21.51 -22.45 -5.35
C ASP A 216 -21.85 -23.20 -4.05
N GLU A 217 -21.25 -24.37 -3.83
CA GLU A 217 -21.49 -25.20 -2.66
C GLU A 217 -21.19 -24.48 -1.35
N THR A 218 -22.01 -24.77 -0.35
CA THR A 218 -21.83 -24.21 1.00
C THR A 218 -20.62 -24.80 1.72
N ASP A 219 -20.12 -24.09 2.74
CA ASP A 219 -18.96 -24.50 3.55
C ASP A 219 -19.08 -25.88 4.21
N LYS A 220 -20.31 -26.42 4.36
CA LYS A 220 -20.54 -27.72 4.97
C LYS A 220 -20.26 -28.88 4.02
N VAL A 221 -20.41 -28.67 2.72
CA VAL A 221 -20.33 -29.70 1.68
C VAL A 221 -19.05 -29.54 0.87
N ARG A 222 -18.61 -28.29 0.67
CA ARG A 222 -17.49 -27.95 -0.19
C ARG A 222 -16.17 -28.58 0.27
N ALA A 223 -15.43 -29.13 -0.69
CA ALA A 223 -14.08 -29.63 -0.44
C ALA A 223 -13.14 -28.51 -0.04
N PHE A 224 -12.19 -28.81 0.85
CA PHE A 224 -11.14 -27.90 1.26
C PHE A 224 -10.28 -27.46 0.06
N GLY A 225 -9.87 -26.20 0.04
CA GLY A 225 -9.05 -25.62 -1.03
C GLY A 225 -9.84 -25.03 -2.20
N LYS A 226 -11.16 -25.24 -2.26
CA LYS A 226 -12.06 -24.54 -3.18
C LYS A 226 -12.65 -23.31 -2.49
N LEU A 227 -12.86 -22.22 -3.21
CA LEU A 227 -13.54 -21.03 -2.70
C LEU A 227 -15.03 -21.08 -3.03
N GLN A 228 -15.86 -20.53 -2.17
CA GLN A 228 -17.27 -20.37 -2.48
C GLN A 228 -17.48 -19.10 -3.28
N HIS A 229 -18.21 -19.20 -4.37
CA HIS A 229 -18.69 -18.03 -5.10
C HIS A 229 -20.21 -17.92 -5.05
N ILE A 230 -20.69 -16.69 -5.19
CA ILE A 230 -22.08 -16.33 -5.36
C ILE A 230 -22.22 -15.67 -6.72
N VAL A 231 -23.28 -15.91 -7.42
CA VAL A 231 -23.56 -15.23 -8.69
C VAL A 231 -24.21 -13.87 -8.45
N SER A 232 -23.90 -12.91 -9.32
CA SER A 232 -24.41 -11.54 -9.22
C SER A 232 -25.92 -11.43 -9.51
N GLY A 233 -26.48 -12.42 -10.21
CA GLY A 233 -27.88 -12.43 -10.69
C GLY A 233 -28.07 -11.77 -12.06
N GLU A 234 -27.06 -11.05 -12.56
CA GLU A 234 -27.00 -10.46 -13.89
C GLU A 234 -25.71 -10.84 -14.60
N ALA A 235 -25.77 -10.98 -15.93
CA ALA A 235 -24.65 -11.48 -16.72
C ALA A 235 -23.46 -10.52 -16.80
N THR A 236 -23.68 -9.21 -16.64
CA THR A 236 -22.67 -8.17 -16.84
C THR A 236 -22.69 -7.06 -15.78
N ALA A 237 -23.48 -7.24 -14.72
CA ALA A 237 -23.61 -6.21 -13.68
C ALA A 237 -23.62 -6.82 -12.27
N VAL A 238 -23.40 -5.97 -11.29
CA VAL A 238 -23.49 -6.29 -9.87
C VAL A 238 -24.81 -5.77 -9.34
N THR A 239 -25.54 -6.60 -8.58
CA THR A 239 -26.78 -6.20 -7.91
C THR A 239 -26.54 -5.93 -6.43
N ALA A 240 -27.33 -5.04 -5.83
CA ALA A 240 -27.27 -4.78 -4.39
C ALA A 240 -27.56 -6.03 -3.55
N ASP A 241 -28.49 -6.85 -4.00
CA ASP A 241 -28.84 -8.11 -3.34
C ASP A 241 -27.67 -9.10 -3.33
N ALA A 242 -26.88 -9.14 -4.40
CA ALA A 242 -25.70 -10.00 -4.47
C ALA A 242 -24.63 -9.60 -3.45
N ILE A 243 -24.44 -8.30 -3.22
CA ILE A 243 -23.53 -7.78 -2.19
C ILE A 243 -24.01 -8.22 -0.80
N ILE A 244 -25.29 -8.07 -0.52
CA ILE A 244 -25.88 -8.51 0.76
C ILE A 244 -25.74 -10.01 0.93
N LYS A 245 -26.07 -10.82 -0.10
CA LYS A 245 -25.89 -12.26 -0.08
C LYS A 245 -24.44 -12.65 0.20
N LEU A 246 -23.48 -11.96 -0.41
CA LEU A 246 -22.04 -12.20 -0.22
C LEU A 246 -21.65 -12.02 1.26
N ILE A 247 -22.10 -10.95 1.92
CA ILE A 247 -21.84 -10.70 3.34
C ILE A 247 -22.41 -11.83 4.21
N TYR A 248 -23.66 -12.23 3.97
CA TYR A 248 -24.32 -13.22 4.81
C TYR A 248 -23.89 -14.66 4.54
N THR A 249 -23.28 -14.94 3.38
CA THR A 249 -22.66 -16.24 3.09
C THR A 249 -21.40 -16.46 3.92
N LEU A 250 -20.70 -15.39 4.32
CA LEU A 250 -19.56 -15.50 5.21
C LEU A 250 -20.03 -15.76 6.65
N ARG A 251 -19.49 -16.79 7.30
CA ARG A 251 -19.84 -17.14 8.69
C ARG A 251 -19.43 -16.01 9.65
N LYS A 252 -20.20 -15.82 10.72
CA LYS A 252 -19.97 -14.77 11.73
C LYS A 252 -18.52 -14.76 12.25
N ALA A 253 -17.91 -15.93 12.45
CA ALA A 253 -16.54 -16.04 12.95
C ALA A 253 -15.47 -15.42 12.04
N HIS A 254 -15.74 -15.31 10.73
CA HIS A 254 -14.84 -14.70 9.74
C HIS A 254 -15.22 -13.26 9.39
N ARG A 255 -16.39 -12.77 9.81
CA ARG A 255 -16.81 -11.38 9.54
C ARG A 255 -16.02 -10.36 10.34
N THR A 256 -15.48 -10.74 11.51
CA THR A 256 -14.60 -9.86 12.28
C THR A 256 -13.30 -9.65 11.50
N GLY A 257 -13.03 -8.40 11.09
CA GLY A 257 -11.89 -8.06 10.24
C GLY A 257 -12.05 -8.46 8.77
N ALA A 258 -13.27 -8.79 8.33
CA ALA A 258 -13.56 -8.98 6.91
C ALA A 258 -13.56 -7.64 6.17
N LYS A 259 -13.09 -7.65 4.94
CA LYS A 259 -13.05 -6.51 4.02
C LYS A 259 -13.54 -6.93 2.64
N PHE A 260 -14.05 -5.96 1.91
CA PHE A 260 -14.24 -6.11 0.47
C PHE A 260 -12.93 -5.85 -0.25
N MET A 261 -12.65 -6.63 -1.29
CA MET A 261 -11.52 -6.43 -2.19
C MET A 261 -12.04 -6.38 -3.62
N MET A 262 -11.74 -5.30 -4.31
CA MET A 262 -12.17 -5.05 -5.69
C MET A 262 -11.30 -3.95 -6.31
N ASN A 263 -11.34 -3.82 -7.62
CA ASN A 263 -10.67 -2.72 -8.31
C ASN A 263 -11.54 -1.44 -8.30
N ASN A 264 -10.94 -0.32 -8.69
CA ASN A 264 -11.60 0.98 -8.71
C ASN A 264 -12.81 1.01 -9.67
N ASN A 265 -12.73 0.33 -10.82
CA ASN A 265 -13.83 0.26 -11.78
C ASN A 265 -15.06 -0.46 -11.20
N SER A 266 -14.84 -1.56 -10.47
CA SER A 266 -15.91 -2.28 -9.77
C SER A 266 -16.50 -1.46 -8.64
N LEU A 267 -15.66 -0.73 -7.90
CA LEU A 267 -16.09 0.19 -6.86
C LEU A 267 -16.96 1.33 -7.43
N PHE A 268 -16.56 1.90 -8.56
CA PHE A 268 -17.32 2.92 -9.26
C PHE A 268 -18.70 2.38 -9.71
N ALA A 269 -18.74 1.18 -10.28
CA ALA A 269 -20.00 0.54 -10.68
C ALA A 269 -20.96 0.34 -9.49
N ILE A 270 -20.45 -0.08 -8.33
CA ILE A 270 -21.26 -0.23 -7.12
C ILE A 270 -21.80 1.11 -6.63
N ARG A 271 -20.98 2.17 -6.71
CA ARG A 271 -21.41 3.54 -6.33
C ARG A 271 -22.54 4.08 -7.18
N LEU A 272 -22.62 3.64 -8.43
CA LEU A 272 -23.67 4.04 -9.36
C LEU A 272 -24.99 3.28 -9.19
N LEU A 273 -25.05 2.27 -8.31
CA LEU A 273 -26.30 1.54 -8.04
C LEU A 273 -27.38 2.47 -7.49
N LYS A 274 -28.56 2.42 -8.10
CA LYS A 274 -29.71 3.23 -7.76
C LYS A 274 -30.88 2.37 -7.36
N ASP A 275 -31.79 2.93 -6.57
CA ASP A 275 -33.10 2.36 -6.29
C ASP A 275 -34.06 2.61 -7.45
N SER A 276 -35.31 2.09 -7.33
CA SER A 276 -36.38 2.28 -8.32
C SER A 276 -36.79 3.74 -8.50
N GLU A 277 -36.46 4.61 -7.56
CA GLU A 277 -36.74 6.05 -7.56
C GLU A 277 -35.59 6.90 -8.10
N GLY A 278 -34.46 6.26 -8.48
CA GLY A 278 -33.27 6.93 -9.03
C GLY A 278 -32.30 7.46 -7.98
N ASN A 279 -32.49 7.19 -6.68
CA ASN A 279 -31.57 7.58 -5.65
C ASN A 279 -30.40 6.60 -5.56
N TYR A 280 -29.20 7.12 -5.29
CA TYR A 280 -28.04 6.25 -5.07
C TYR A 280 -28.20 5.45 -3.77
N LEU A 281 -28.06 4.14 -3.87
CA LEU A 281 -28.15 3.21 -2.73
C LEU A 281 -27.00 3.39 -1.75
N TRP A 282 -25.81 3.68 -2.25
CA TRP A 282 -24.64 3.91 -1.42
C TRP A 282 -24.26 5.39 -1.42
N ARG A 283 -24.40 6.01 -0.28
CA ARG A 283 -23.97 7.38 -0.01
C ARG A 283 -22.79 7.31 0.96
N PRO A 284 -21.53 7.44 0.50
CA PRO A 284 -20.40 7.59 1.41
C PRO A 284 -20.57 8.88 2.21
N GLY A 285 -20.22 8.85 3.49
CA GLY A 285 -20.24 10.05 4.33
C GLY A 285 -19.39 11.14 3.70
N LEU A 286 -19.94 12.36 3.63
CA LEU A 286 -19.21 13.55 3.14
C LEU A 286 -18.18 14.08 4.15
N GLU A 287 -18.01 13.39 5.28
CA GLU A 287 -17.05 13.77 6.31
C GLU A 287 -15.63 13.38 5.89
N LEU A 288 -14.75 14.37 5.86
CA LEU A 288 -13.32 14.18 5.60
C LEU A 288 -12.72 13.20 6.63
N GLY A 289 -12.06 12.15 6.15
CA GLY A 289 -11.28 11.23 6.99
C GLY A 289 -11.96 9.92 7.38
N GLN A 290 -13.21 9.67 6.98
CA GLN A 290 -13.80 8.35 7.14
C GLN A 290 -13.40 7.44 5.97
N PRO A 291 -12.81 6.24 6.23
CA PRO A 291 -12.53 5.28 5.17
C PRO A 291 -13.83 4.88 4.47
N SER A 292 -13.78 4.70 3.16
CA SER A 292 -14.94 4.24 2.40
C SER A 292 -15.37 2.86 2.91
N SER A 293 -16.62 2.74 3.38
CA SER A 293 -17.18 1.48 3.86
C SER A 293 -18.40 1.08 3.05
N LEU A 294 -18.49 -0.20 2.68
CA LEU A 294 -19.64 -0.78 2.01
C LEU A 294 -20.38 -1.68 3.00
N ALA A 295 -21.63 -1.36 3.29
CA ALA A 295 -22.45 -2.09 4.26
C ALA A 295 -21.77 -2.29 5.64
N GLY A 296 -20.98 -1.33 6.09
CA GLY A 296 -20.29 -1.36 7.39
C GLY A 296 -18.93 -2.11 7.38
N TYR A 297 -18.45 -2.57 6.24
CA TYR A 297 -17.15 -3.21 6.08
C TYR A 297 -16.20 -2.32 5.28
N ALA A 298 -14.92 -2.30 5.65
CA ALA A 298 -13.90 -1.55 4.94
C ALA A 298 -13.66 -2.15 3.55
N ILE A 299 -13.18 -1.30 2.64
CA ILE A 299 -12.84 -1.66 1.28
C ILE A 299 -11.32 -1.62 1.15
N ALA A 300 -10.75 -2.66 0.55
CA ALA A 300 -9.37 -2.75 0.11
C ALA A 300 -9.38 -2.65 -1.42
N GLU A 301 -8.90 -1.54 -1.95
CA GLU A 301 -8.85 -1.31 -3.39
C GLU A 301 -7.62 -2.01 -3.96
N ASN A 302 -7.83 -3.03 -4.80
CA ASN A 302 -6.79 -3.80 -5.46
C ASN A 302 -7.02 -3.76 -6.96
N GLU A 303 -6.19 -3.01 -7.67
CA GLU A 303 -6.31 -2.81 -9.13
C GLU A 303 -6.03 -4.07 -9.95
N GLN A 304 -5.42 -5.09 -9.33
CA GLN A 304 -5.16 -6.39 -9.99
C GLN A 304 -6.38 -7.32 -9.96
N MET A 305 -7.48 -6.90 -9.33
CA MET A 305 -8.75 -7.61 -9.42
C MET A 305 -9.37 -7.43 -10.82
N PRO A 306 -10.03 -8.47 -11.37
CA PRO A 306 -10.65 -8.35 -12.68
C PRO A 306 -11.82 -7.36 -12.66
N ASP A 307 -12.02 -6.70 -13.79
CA ASP A 307 -13.19 -5.85 -14.03
C ASP A 307 -14.49 -6.65 -14.02
N ILE A 308 -15.63 -5.95 -13.88
CA ILE A 308 -16.95 -6.53 -14.01
C ILE A 308 -17.17 -6.94 -15.47
N ALA A 309 -17.06 -8.24 -15.70
CA ALA A 309 -17.31 -8.89 -17.00
C ALA A 309 -17.98 -10.22 -16.78
N ALA A 310 -18.59 -10.78 -17.82
CA ALA A 310 -19.22 -12.09 -17.74
C ALA A 310 -18.24 -13.16 -17.21
N ASP A 311 -18.67 -13.98 -16.28
CA ASP A 311 -17.91 -15.02 -15.59
C ASP A 311 -16.72 -14.51 -14.74
N ALA A 312 -16.46 -13.21 -14.67
CA ALA A 312 -15.39 -12.63 -13.86
C ALA A 312 -15.70 -12.70 -12.36
N LYS A 313 -14.66 -12.94 -11.55
CA LYS A 313 -14.71 -12.89 -10.08
C LYS A 313 -14.28 -11.50 -9.62
N ALA A 314 -15.12 -10.50 -9.88
CA ALA A 314 -14.76 -9.08 -9.74
C ALA A 314 -14.66 -8.60 -8.30
N ILE A 315 -15.35 -9.24 -7.36
CA ILE A 315 -15.41 -8.83 -5.97
C ILE A 315 -15.09 -10.02 -5.07
N ALA A 316 -14.21 -9.80 -4.10
CA ALA A 316 -13.95 -10.75 -3.02
C ALA A 316 -14.35 -10.13 -1.68
N PHE A 317 -14.90 -10.91 -0.79
CA PHE A 317 -15.26 -10.51 0.56
C PHE A 317 -14.79 -11.53 1.57
N GLY A 318 -14.07 -11.10 2.58
CA GLY A 318 -13.61 -12.01 3.62
C GLY A 318 -12.50 -11.47 4.50
N ASN A 319 -12.04 -12.32 5.40
CA ASN A 319 -10.89 -12.06 6.23
C ASN A 319 -9.61 -12.59 5.55
N PHE A 320 -8.97 -11.77 4.75
CA PHE A 320 -7.77 -12.13 3.99
C PHE A 320 -6.60 -12.53 4.90
N LYS A 321 -6.48 -11.89 6.05
CA LYS A 321 -5.44 -12.19 7.03
C LYS A 321 -5.50 -13.66 7.51
N ARG A 322 -6.70 -14.20 7.63
CA ARG A 322 -6.92 -15.60 8.01
C ARG A 322 -6.91 -16.53 6.80
N GLY A 323 -7.44 -16.05 5.67
CA GLY A 323 -7.63 -16.84 4.46
C GLY A 323 -6.36 -17.12 3.69
N TYR A 324 -5.51 -16.11 3.50
CA TYR A 324 -4.34 -16.19 2.65
C TYR A 324 -3.04 -15.89 3.39
N THR A 325 -2.01 -16.68 3.11
CA THR A 325 -0.69 -16.50 3.73
C THR A 325 0.37 -16.35 2.66
N ILE A 326 1.14 -15.29 2.78
CA ILE A 326 2.33 -15.01 1.97
C ILE A 326 3.55 -15.53 2.72
N VAL A 327 4.42 -16.24 2.03
CA VAL A 327 5.62 -16.84 2.60
C VAL A 327 6.84 -16.26 1.89
N ASP A 328 7.61 -15.45 2.59
CA ASP A 328 8.84 -14.89 2.07
C ASP A 328 10.04 -15.75 2.50
N ARG A 329 10.92 -16.03 1.55
CA ARG A 329 12.20 -16.71 1.82
C ARG A 329 13.33 -15.72 1.68
N ILE A 330 14.05 -15.49 2.80
CA ILE A 330 15.31 -14.71 2.82
C ILE A 330 15.24 -13.50 1.91
N GLY A 331 14.66 -12.41 2.30
CA GLY A 331 14.68 -11.08 1.70
C GLY A 331 15.15 -10.93 0.24
N THR A 332 15.23 -9.72 -0.23
CA THR A 332 15.74 -9.37 -1.57
C THR A 332 17.27 -9.49 -1.59
N ARG A 333 17.82 -10.14 -2.60
CA ARG A 333 19.27 -10.24 -2.84
C ARG A 333 19.63 -9.38 -4.05
N ILE A 334 20.64 -8.54 -3.90
CA ILE A 334 21.17 -7.69 -4.97
C ILE A 334 22.61 -8.08 -5.22
N LEU A 335 22.94 -8.36 -6.50
CA LEU A 335 24.29 -8.62 -6.96
C LEU A 335 24.67 -7.57 -8.01
N ARG A 336 25.66 -6.73 -7.69
CA ARG A 336 26.26 -5.80 -8.63
C ARG A 336 27.29 -6.54 -9.49
N ASP A 337 27.07 -6.59 -10.81
CA ASP A 337 27.95 -7.28 -11.78
C ASP A 337 28.53 -6.30 -12.80
N PRO A 338 29.78 -5.87 -12.62
CA PRO A 338 30.49 -5.02 -13.57
C PRO A 338 31.28 -5.82 -14.62
N TYR A 339 31.24 -7.16 -14.62
CA TYR A 339 32.15 -7.98 -15.39
C TYR A 339 31.52 -8.64 -16.63
N THR A 340 30.27 -9.05 -16.52
CA THR A 340 29.63 -9.91 -17.55
C THR A 340 29.33 -9.16 -18.83
N ASN A 341 28.89 -7.90 -18.77
CA ASN A 341 28.46 -7.15 -19.94
C ASN A 341 29.09 -5.74 -20.00
N LYS A 342 30.37 -5.65 -20.32
CA LYS A 342 31.09 -4.37 -20.45
C LYS A 342 30.60 -3.57 -21.65
N PRO A 343 30.36 -2.26 -21.59
CA PRO A 343 30.69 -1.31 -20.50
C PRO A 343 29.58 -1.11 -19.48
N PHE A 344 28.61 -2.00 -19.38
CA PHE A 344 27.47 -1.91 -18.47
C PHE A 344 27.76 -2.60 -17.14
N VAL A 345 27.20 -2.05 -16.07
CA VAL A 345 27.12 -2.65 -14.74
C VAL A 345 25.71 -3.16 -14.54
N GLY A 346 25.54 -4.45 -14.31
CA GLY A 346 24.26 -5.09 -14.04
C GLY A 346 23.95 -5.07 -12.54
N PHE A 347 22.65 -4.89 -12.22
CA PHE A 347 22.12 -4.97 -10.86
C PHE A 347 21.16 -6.16 -10.79
N TYR A 348 21.72 -7.37 -10.71
CA TYR A 348 20.94 -8.59 -10.65
C TYR A 348 20.30 -8.74 -9.28
N THR A 349 18.97 -8.53 -9.24
CA THR A 349 18.19 -8.58 -8.02
C THR A 349 17.23 -9.74 -8.07
N THR A 350 17.18 -10.54 -7.01
CA THR A 350 16.26 -11.68 -6.88
C THR A 350 15.54 -11.68 -5.55
N LYS A 351 14.29 -12.16 -5.58
CA LYS A 351 13.47 -12.38 -4.39
C LYS A 351 12.65 -13.66 -4.56
N ARG A 352 12.49 -14.43 -3.50
CA ARG A 352 11.66 -15.64 -3.50
C ARG A 352 10.49 -15.47 -2.56
N THR A 353 9.30 -15.63 -3.10
CA THR A 353 8.05 -15.51 -2.37
C THR A 353 7.06 -16.59 -2.80
N GLY A 354 6.21 -17.00 -1.88
CA GLY A 354 5.15 -17.97 -2.12
C GLY A 354 3.81 -17.45 -1.58
N GLY A 355 2.74 -17.99 -2.10
CA GLY A 355 1.39 -17.66 -1.65
C GLY A 355 0.53 -18.91 -1.55
N MET A 356 -0.28 -19.01 -0.50
CA MET A 356 -1.18 -20.13 -0.31
C MET A 356 -2.47 -19.76 0.39
N LEU A 357 -3.55 -20.41 -0.02
CA LEU A 357 -4.84 -20.35 0.66
C LEU A 357 -4.82 -21.29 1.86
N VAL A 358 -4.92 -20.73 3.07
CA VAL A 358 -4.89 -21.49 4.33
C VAL A 358 -6.29 -21.84 4.82
N ASP A 359 -7.22 -20.89 4.72
CA ASP A 359 -8.60 -21.07 5.13
C ASP A 359 -9.55 -20.67 4.00
N SER A 360 -10.06 -21.66 3.28
CA SER A 360 -10.99 -21.43 2.17
C SER A 360 -12.37 -20.95 2.62
N GLN A 361 -12.71 -21.03 3.91
CA GLN A 361 -13.98 -20.54 4.43
C GLN A 361 -13.95 -19.03 4.74
N ALA A 362 -12.74 -18.46 4.88
CA ALA A 362 -12.55 -17.08 5.26
C ALA A 362 -12.75 -16.09 4.12
N ILE A 363 -12.75 -16.55 2.85
CA ILE A 363 -12.90 -15.71 1.65
C ILE A 363 -14.04 -16.22 0.79
N LYS A 364 -14.89 -15.32 0.32
CA LYS A 364 -16.00 -15.58 -0.61
C LYS A 364 -15.83 -14.69 -1.83
N LEU A 365 -16.28 -15.18 -2.98
CA LEU A 365 -16.17 -14.49 -4.25
C LEU A 365 -17.55 -14.14 -4.79
N LEU A 366 -17.66 -13.00 -5.47
CA LEU A 366 -18.81 -12.66 -6.30
C LEU A 366 -18.42 -12.90 -7.75
N LYS A 367 -19.09 -13.85 -8.38
CA LYS A 367 -18.95 -14.16 -9.79
C LYS A 367 -20.04 -13.43 -10.57
N ILE A 368 -19.66 -12.73 -11.62
CA ILE A 368 -20.60 -12.02 -12.49
C ILE A 368 -21.23 -13.03 -13.44
N ALA A 369 -22.43 -13.46 -13.14
CA ALA A 369 -23.19 -14.38 -13.96
C ALA A 369 -24.69 -14.22 -13.67
N ALA A 370 -25.52 -14.56 -14.65
CA ALA A 370 -26.97 -14.70 -14.45
C ALA A 370 -27.26 -15.84 -13.45
N ALA A 371 -28.38 -15.76 -12.74
CA ALA A 371 -28.80 -16.73 -11.73
C ALA A 371 -29.26 -18.05 -12.39
#